data_81c2a5d7d8200183e437c7637c4f93ce
#
_entry.id   81c2a5d7d8200183e437c7637c4f93ce
#
_cell.length_a   1.000
_cell.length_b   1.000
_cell.length_c   1.000
_cell.angle_alpha   90.00
_cell.angle_beta   90.00
_cell.angle_gamma   90.00
#
_symmetry.space_group_name_H-M   'P 1'
#
loop_
_entity.id
_entity.type
_entity.pdbx_description
1 polymer ?
#
loop_
_entity_poly.entity_id
_entity_poly.type
_entity_poly.pdbx_seq_one_letter_code
_entity_poly.pdbx_strand_id
1 'polypeptide(L)'
;MSAEQNIETVKAIYEAFGRGDVDAILERCTDDVDWAADAAIEVAPWHGVKHGKAELPSFFAGIEQTGPVTEFTPLSFTGNADGDVMVFLRYAFTVTATGKDVKTNLHHYFRFRDGKVAYYRGSEDTALIASALSA
;
A
#
# COMPACT_ATOMS: atom_id res chain seq x y z
N MET A 1 -3.17 13.91 -16.93
CA MET A 1 -3.87 12.62 -16.84
C MET A 1 -5.14 12.80 -16.02
N SER A 2 -6.22 12.16 -16.41
CA SER A 2 -7.48 12.23 -15.68
C SER A 2 -7.48 11.32 -14.45
N ALA A 3 -8.36 11.60 -13.49
CA ALA A 3 -8.55 10.72 -12.33
C ALA A 3 -8.97 9.31 -12.77
N GLU A 4 -9.79 9.19 -13.81
CA GLU A 4 -10.21 7.88 -14.35
C GLU A 4 -9.01 7.06 -14.86
N GLN A 5 -8.10 7.68 -15.59
CA GLN A 5 -6.89 7.01 -16.07
C GLN A 5 -5.98 6.64 -14.89
N ASN A 6 -5.88 7.50 -13.89
CA ASN A 6 -5.08 7.24 -12.70
C ASN A 6 -5.68 6.12 -11.84
N ILE A 7 -7.01 6.01 -11.77
CA ILE A 7 -7.67 4.87 -11.12
C ILE A 7 -7.28 3.56 -11.80
N GLU A 8 -7.22 3.52 -13.13
CA GLU A 8 -6.78 2.32 -13.84
C GLU A 8 -5.33 1.95 -13.52
N THR A 9 -4.47 2.97 -13.32
CA THR A 9 -3.10 2.72 -12.86
C THR A 9 -3.07 2.12 -11.46
N VAL A 10 -3.90 2.61 -10.53
CA VAL A 10 -4.00 2.04 -9.17
C VAL A 10 -4.48 0.60 -9.23
N LYS A 11 -5.48 0.29 -10.06
CA LYS A 11 -5.96 -1.08 -10.24
C LYS A 11 -4.85 -2.01 -10.75
N ALA A 12 -4.02 -1.52 -11.69
CA ALA A 12 -2.89 -2.30 -12.20
C ALA A 12 -1.84 -2.55 -11.09
N ILE A 13 -1.61 -1.57 -10.22
CA ILE A 13 -0.72 -1.73 -9.06
C ILE A 13 -1.27 -2.81 -8.12
N TYR A 14 -2.56 -2.81 -7.83
CA TYR A 14 -3.19 -3.81 -6.96
C TYR A 14 -3.13 -5.22 -7.55
N GLU A 15 -3.32 -5.35 -8.86
CA GLU A 15 -3.17 -6.63 -9.56
C GLU A 15 -1.74 -7.16 -9.45
N ALA A 16 -0.75 -6.27 -9.65
CA ALA A 16 0.66 -6.63 -9.51
C ALA A 16 0.99 -7.04 -8.08
N PHE A 17 0.44 -6.34 -7.09
CA PHE A 17 0.59 -6.71 -5.68
C PHE A 17 0.04 -8.12 -5.42
N GLY A 18 -1.13 -8.43 -5.96
CA GLY A 18 -1.78 -9.73 -5.78
C GLY A 18 -0.99 -10.90 -6.35
N ARG A 19 -0.16 -10.67 -7.36
CA ARG A 19 0.70 -11.72 -7.93
C ARG A 19 2.18 -11.61 -7.51
N GLY A 20 2.48 -10.71 -6.55
CA GLY A 20 3.85 -10.55 -6.02
C GLY A 20 4.83 -9.91 -7.01
N ASP A 21 4.34 -9.18 -7.99
CA ASP A 21 5.17 -8.58 -9.05
C ASP A 21 5.54 -7.14 -8.67
N VAL A 22 6.57 -7.01 -7.83
CA VAL A 22 7.05 -5.69 -7.36
C VAL A 22 7.58 -4.84 -8.51
N ASP A 23 8.26 -5.44 -9.49
CA ASP A 23 8.80 -4.70 -10.64
C ASP A 23 7.68 -4.01 -11.42
N ALA A 24 6.54 -4.67 -11.62
CA ALA A 24 5.39 -4.07 -12.28
C ALA A 24 4.82 -2.88 -11.49
N ILE A 25 4.87 -2.92 -10.16
CA ILE A 25 4.48 -1.78 -9.31
C ILE A 25 5.46 -0.62 -9.52
N LEU A 26 6.75 -0.90 -9.49
CA LEU A 26 7.79 0.14 -9.66
C LEU A 26 7.67 0.86 -11.01
N GLU A 27 7.30 0.13 -12.06
CA GLU A 27 7.09 0.71 -13.39
C GLU A 27 5.97 1.75 -13.42
N ARG A 28 5.02 1.67 -12.48
CA ARG A 28 3.91 2.60 -12.34
C ARG A 28 4.23 3.81 -11.46
N CYS A 29 5.45 3.87 -10.92
CA CYS A 29 5.89 4.93 -10.01
C CYS A 29 6.94 5.82 -10.67
N THR A 30 7.04 7.07 -10.19
CA THR A 30 8.15 7.94 -10.57
C THR A 30 9.44 7.46 -9.89
N ASP A 31 10.59 7.85 -10.44
CA ASP A 31 11.88 7.44 -9.86
C ASP A 31 12.06 7.94 -8.43
N ASP A 32 11.49 9.10 -8.11
CA ASP A 32 11.57 9.76 -6.80
C ASP A 32 10.30 9.56 -5.96
N VAL A 33 9.53 8.52 -6.21
CA VAL A 33 8.28 8.25 -5.49
C VAL A 33 8.46 8.34 -3.97
N ASP A 34 7.47 8.94 -3.30
CA ASP A 34 7.44 9.08 -1.85
C ASP A 34 6.29 8.21 -1.33
N TRP A 35 6.62 7.12 -0.65
CA TRP A 35 5.67 6.06 -0.33
C TRP A 35 5.73 5.67 1.14
N ALA A 36 4.60 5.69 1.82
CA ALA A 36 4.52 5.23 3.21
C ALA A 36 3.16 4.67 3.58
N ALA A 37 3.17 3.66 4.44
CA ALA A 37 2.05 3.39 5.34
C ALA A 37 2.17 4.42 6.47
N ASP A 38 1.15 5.28 6.61
CA ASP A 38 1.22 6.48 7.46
C ASP A 38 1.06 6.10 8.93
N ALA A 39 2.16 6.10 9.66
CA ALA A 39 2.18 5.75 11.08
C ALA A 39 3.10 6.71 11.83
N ALA A 40 2.53 7.45 12.79
CA ALA A 40 3.31 8.35 13.64
C ALA A 40 4.29 7.56 14.53
N ILE A 41 3.90 6.35 14.92
CA ILE A 41 4.76 5.40 15.64
C ILE A 41 4.89 4.16 14.78
N GLU A 42 6.11 3.83 14.40
CA GLU A 42 6.40 2.67 13.57
C GLU A 42 6.32 1.39 14.40
N VAL A 43 5.42 0.49 14.04
CA VAL A 43 5.20 -0.77 14.77
C VAL A 43 5.40 -2.01 13.89
N ALA A 44 5.55 -1.82 12.58
CA ALA A 44 5.66 -2.92 11.63
C ALA A 44 6.84 -2.72 10.67
N PRO A 45 7.39 -3.82 10.08
CA PRO A 45 8.55 -3.73 9.19
C PRO A 45 8.33 -2.87 7.94
N TRP A 46 7.09 -2.70 7.50
CA TRP A 46 6.77 -1.89 6.31
C TRP A 46 6.55 -0.41 6.63
N HIS A 47 6.52 0.00 7.91
CA HIS A 47 6.35 1.40 8.29
C HIS A 47 7.60 2.22 7.95
N GLY A 48 7.44 3.53 7.93
CA GLY A 48 8.48 4.47 7.55
C GLY A 48 8.40 4.88 6.10
N VAL A 49 8.81 6.10 5.80
CA VAL A 49 8.78 6.64 4.44
C VAL A 49 9.85 5.97 3.59
N LYS A 50 9.45 5.50 2.40
CA LYS A 50 10.35 4.94 1.39
C LYS A 50 10.54 6.01 0.32
N HIS A 51 11.77 6.42 0.13
CA HIS A 51 12.14 7.45 -0.84
C HIS A 51 12.68 6.81 -2.11
N GLY A 52 11.91 6.96 -3.20
CA GLY A 52 12.32 6.50 -4.52
C GLY A 52 12.20 5.00 -4.74
N LYS A 53 12.42 4.60 -5.99
CA LYS A 53 12.34 3.19 -6.39
C LYS A 53 13.39 2.32 -5.70
N ALA A 54 14.50 2.91 -5.24
CA ALA A 54 15.55 2.16 -4.56
C ALA A 54 15.09 1.64 -3.20
N GLU A 55 14.26 2.40 -2.48
CA GLU A 55 13.77 2.03 -1.14
C GLU A 55 12.42 1.32 -1.16
N LEU A 56 11.59 1.59 -2.17
CA LEU A 56 10.22 1.06 -2.22
C LEU A 56 10.12 -0.46 -2.11
N PRO A 57 11.01 -1.27 -2.71
CA PRO A 57 10.95 -2.72 -2.54
C PRO A 57 10.97 -3.21 -1.10
N SER A 58 11.61 -2.47 -0.18
CA SER A 58 11.64 -2.83 1.25
C SER A 58 10.26 -2.77 1.90
N PHE A 59 9.36 -1.92 1.40
CA PHE A 59 7.98 -1.85 1.87
C PHE A 59 7.27 -3.20 1.64
N PHE A 60 7.35 -3.72 0.43
CA PHE A 60 6.72 -5.00 0.07
C PHE A 60 7.41 -6.18 0.73
N ALA A 61 8.73 -6.14 0.85
CA ALA A 61 9.48 -7.17 1.57
C ALA A 61 9.08 -7.25 3.04
N GLY A 62 8.84 -6.12 3.69
CA GLY A 62 8.37 -6.08 5.07
C GLY A 62 6.99 -6.72 5.25
N ILE A 63 6.08 -6.51 4.30
CA ILE A 63 4.77 -7.16 4.30
C ILE A 63 4.93 -8.67 4.13
N GLU A 64 5.71 -9.11 3.15
CA GLU A 64 5.92 -10.53 2.85
C GLU A 64 6.56 -11.26 4.03
N GLN A 65 7.55 -10.66 4.67
CA GLN A 65 8.23 -11.24 5.83
C GLN A 65 7.30 -11.44 7.02
N THR A 66 6.27 -10.60 7.15
CA THR A 66 5.33 -10.67 8.28
C THR A 66 4.36 -11.84 8.14
N GLY A 67 3.88 -12.09 6.93
CA GLY A 67 3.00 -13.22 6.67
C GLY A 67 2.09 -13.01 5.47
N PRO A 68 1.31 -14.02 5.09
CA PRO A 68 0.49 -13.97 3.89
C PRO A 68 -0.68 -13.01 4.03
N VAL A 69 -0.92 -12.23 2.97
CA VAL A 69 -2.14 -11.45 2.81
C VAL A 69 -3.26 -12.41 2.39
N THR A 70 -4.34 -12.46 3.17
CA THR A 70 -5.45 -13.38 2.95
C THR A 70 -6.66 -12.72 2.33
N GLU A 71 -6.76 -11.40 2.40
CA GLU A 71 -7.80 -10.64 1.71
C GLU A 71 -7.26 -9.28 1.29
N PHE A 72 -7.58 -8.88 0.06
CA PHE A 72 -7.31 -7.54 -0.46
C PHE A 72 -8.44 -7.20 -1.43
N THR A 73 -9.47 -6.52 -0.92
CA THR A 73 -10.70 -6.27 -1.67
C THR A 73 -11.00 -4.78 -1.73
N PRO A 74 -10.66 -4.09 -2.83
CA PRO A 74 -11.07 -2.71 -3.01
C PRO A 74 -12.60 -2.60 -3.06
N LEU A 75 -13.14 -1.69 -2.27
CA LEU A 75 -14.58 -1.46 -2.17
C LEU A 75 -15.01 -0.20 -2.91
N SER A 76 -14.15 0.80 -3.00
CA SER A 76 -14.49 2.06 -3.64
C SER A 76 -13.21 2.76 -4.13
N PHE A 77 -13.26 3.24 -5.36
CA PHE A 77 -12.23 4.10 -5.95
C PHE A 77 -12.86 5.45 -6.24
N THR A 78 -12.18 6.53 -5.88
CA THR A 78 -12.63 7.88 -6.23
C THR A 78 -11.43 8.75 -6.60
N GLY A 79 -11.69 9.80 -7.35
CA GLY A 79 -10.66 10.76 -7.75
C GLY A 79 -11.15 12.19 -7.59
N ASN A 80 -10.23 13.12 -7.53
CA ASN A 80 -10.53 14.55 -7.48
C ASN A 80 -10.12 15.26 -8.76
N ALA A 81 -10.36 16.57 -8.81
CA ALA A 81 -10.05 17.39 -10.00
C ALA A 81 -8.56 17.45 -10.32
N ASP A 82 -7.69 17.22 -9.34
CA ASP A 82 -6.24 17.21 -9.52
C ASP A 82 -5.71 15.86 -10.01
N GLY A 83 -6.60 14.86 -10.15
CA GLY A 83 -6.21 13.52 -10.59
C GLY A 83 -5.71 12.62 -9.46
N ASP A 84 -5.81 13.06 -8.21
CA ASP A 84 -5.49 12.19 -7.07
C ASP A 84 -6.51 11.07 -6.97
N VAL A 85 -6.09 9.92 -6.46
CA VAL A 85 -6.97 8.75 -6.31
C VAL A 85 -6.99 8.32 -4.84
N MET A 86 -8.21 8.08 -4.36
CA MET A 86 -8.43 7.55 -3.02
C MET A 86 -9.16 6.23 -3.11
N VAL A 87 -8.77 5.28 -2.28
CA VAL A 87 -9.35 3.94 -2.26
C VAL A 87 -9.69 3.55 -0.84
N PHE A 88 -10.87 2.97 -0.68
CA PHE A 88 -11.28 2.30 0.55
C PHE A 88 -11.32 0.81 0.26
N LEU A 89 -10.62 -0.01 1.07
CA LEU A 89 -10.51 -1.44 0.81
C LEU A 89 -10.55 -2.26 2.09
N ARG A 90 -10.97 -3.50 1.95
CA ARG A 90 -10.90 -4.51 3.01
C ARG A 90 -9.59 -5.27 2.88
N TYR A 91 -8.94 -5.51 4.02
CA TYR A 91 -7.60 -6.10 4.06
C TYR A 91 -7.49 -7.08 5.22
N ALA A 92 -6.84 -8.20 4.96
CA ALA A 92 -6.55 -9.17 6.02
C ALA A 92 -5.22 -9.85 5.76
N PHE A 93 -4.52 -10.16 6.83
CA PHE A 93 -3.29 -10.94 6.77
C PHE A 93 -3.09 -11.73 8.06
N THR A 94 -2.22 -12.73 8.00
CA THR A 94 -1.85 -13.54 9.15
C THR A 94 -0.38 -13.25 9.50
N VAL A 95 -0.12 -13.02 10.78
CA VAL A 95 1.26 -12.85 11.27
C VAL A 95 1.84 -14.23 11.53
N THR A 96 2.80 -14.64 10.73
CA THR A 96 3.38 -16.00 10.80
C THR A 96 4.00 -16.26 12.17
N ALA A 97 4.71 -15.30 12.74
CA ALA A 97 5.42 -15.47 14.00
C ALA A 97 4.50 -15.68 15.21
N THR A 98 3.30 -15.11 15.20
CA THR A 98 2.36 -15.19 16.33
C THR A 98 1.13 -16.06 16.04
N GLY A 99 0.85 -16.31 14.75
CA GLY A 99 -0.36 -17.01 14.31
C GLY A 99 -1.62 -16.15 14.39
N LYS A 100 -1.49 -14.86 14.69
CA LYS A 100 -2.64 -13.98 14.84
C LYS A 100 -3.07 -13.40 13.48
N ASP A 101 -4.38 -13.24 13.32
CA ASP A 101 -4.96 -12.63 12.12
C ASP A 101 -5.25 -11.15 12.35
N VAL A 102 -5.03 -10.36 11.30
CA VAL A 102 -5.47 -8.96 11.24
C VAL A 102 -6.53 -8.87 10.16
N LYS A 103 -7.70 -8.31 10.52
CA LYS A 103 -8.78 -7.99 9.58
C LYS A 103 -9.17 -6.54 9.81
N THR A 104 -9.06 -5.73 8.78
CA THR A 104 -9.25 -4.29 8.90
C THR A 104 -9.63 -3.67 7.57
N ASN A 105 -9.93 -2.39 7.59
CA ASN A 105 -10.07 -1.58 6.38
C ASN A 105 -8.84 -0.70 6.22
N LEU A 106 -8.45 -0.47 4.98
CA LEU A 106 -7.37 0.45 4.65
C LEU A 106 -7.92 1.62 3.84
N HIS A 107 -7.26 2.75 3.97
CA HIS A 107 -7.48 3.94 3.15
C HIS A 107 -6.18 4.26 2.46
N HIS A 108 -6.20 4.33 1.13
CA HIS A 108 -5.04 4.65 0.32
C HIS A 108 -5.25 5.99 -0.39
N TYR A 109 -4.19 6.79 -0.46
CA TYR A 109 -4.18 8.07 -1.15
C TYR A 109 -2.99 8.11 -2.09
N PHE A 110 -3.26 8.36 -3.39
CA PHE A 110 -2.25 8.39 -4.44
C PHE A 110 -2.24 9.74 -5.13
N ARG A 111 -1.06 10.33 -5.29
CA ARG A 111 -0.85 11.50 -6.15
C ARG A 111 0.02 11.09 -7.33
N PHE A 112 -0.21 11.75 -8.46
CA PHE A 112 0.39 11.37 -9.73
C PHE A 112 1.19 12.51 -10.33
N ARG A 113 2.22 12.15 -11.10
CA ARG A 113 2.96 13.06 -11.97
C ARG A 113 3.19 12.33 -13.30
N ASP A 114 2.67 12.93 -14.39
CA ASP A 114 2.78 12.36 -15.75
C ASP A 114 2.27 10.91 -15.84
N GLY A 115 1.16 10.63 -15.15
CA GLY A 115 0.51 9.33 -15.19
C GLY A 115 1.15 8.25 -14.31
N LYS A 116 2.15 8.60 -13.52
CA LYS A 116 2.81 7.69 -12.57
C LYS A 116 2.63 8.15 -11.14
N VAL A 117 2.61 7.21 -10.22
CA VAL A 117 2.49 7.51 -8.78
C VAL A 117 3.75 8.21 -8.31
N ALA A 118 3.60 9.44 -7.80
CA ALA A 118 4.70 10.21 -7.21
C ALA A 118 4.63 10.24 -5.70
N TYR A 119 3.45 10.00 -5.13
CA TYR A 119 3.22 10.08 -3.69
C TYR A 119 2.11 9.10 -3.30
N TYR A 120 2.34 8.35 -2.24
CA TYR A 120 1.38 7.40 -1.69
C TYR A 120 1.38 7.48 -0.17
N ARG A 121 0.19 7.49 0.40
CA ARG A 121 -0.01 7.28 1.84
C ARG A 121 -1.14 6.29 2.06
N GLY A 122 -0.89 5.30 2.91
CA GLY A 122 -1.90 4.37 3.35
C GLY A 122 -2.13 4.53 4.84
N SER A 123 -3.39 4.59 5.26
CA SER A 123 -3.77 4.61 6.69
C SER A 123 -4.26 3.24 7.09
N GLU A 124 -3.81 2.79 8.27
CA GLU A 124 -4.17 1.47 8.78
C GLU A 124 -4.36 1.52 10.31
N ASP A 125 -4.97 0.47 10.85
CA ASP A 125 -5.18 0.34 12.30
C ASP A 125 -3.88 -0.13 12.95
N THR A 126 -3.03 0.81 13.33
CA THR A 126 -1.71 0.51 13.88
C THR A 126 -1.78 -0.17 15.25
N ALA A 127 -2.81 0.12 16.04
CA ALA A 127 -2.99 -0.54 17.35
C ALA A 127 -3.30 -2.02 17.18
N LEU A 128 -4.18 -2.35 16.23
CA LEU A 128 -4.51 -3.75 15.92
C LEU A 128 -3.28 -4.49 15.37
N ILE A 129 -2.54 -3.86 14.49
CA ILE A 129 -1.32 -4.44 13.90
C ILE A 129 -0.27 -4.68 14.99
N ALA A 130 -0.02 -3.70 15.85
CA ALA A 130 0.93 -3.85 16.96
C ALA A 130 0.53 -5.00 17.88
N SER A 131 -0.75 -5.14 18.19
CA SER A 131 -1.28 -6.23 19.01
C SER A 131 -1.03 -7.59 18.32
N ALA A 132 -1.26 -7.69 17.03
CA ALA A 132 -1.07 -8.94 16.29
C ALA A 132 0.42 -9.34 16.18
N LEU A 133 1.33 -8.37 16.13
CA LEU A 133 2.77 -8.61 16.07
C LEU A 133 3.36 -9.00 17.42
N SER A 134 2.65 -8.76 18.51
CA SER A 134 3.11 -9.06 19.88
C SER A 134 2.83 -10.52 20.24
N ALA A 135 3.77 -11.10 20.94
CA ALA A 135 3.66 -12.48 21.40
C ALA A 135 2.49 -12.70 22.38
#